data_adabf219aafab2a5f86fc8c2b42c0835
#
_entry.id   adabf219aafab2a5f86fc8c2b42c0835
#
_cell.length_a   1.000
_cell.length_b   1.000
_cell.length_c   1.000
_cell.angle_alpha   90.00
_cell.angle_beta   90.00
_cell.angle_gamma   90.00
#
_symmetry.space_group_name_H-M   'P 1'
#
loop_
_entity.id
_entity.type
_entity.pdbx_description
1 polymer ?
#
loop_
_entity_poly.entity_id
_entity_poly.type
_entity_poly.pdbx_seq_one_letter_code
_entity_poly.pdbx_strand_id
1 'polypeptide(L)'
;MIYAFVAAVVSAALLIYFIVRIVRDPGDAKYAVHIPRWLFFFGMSVYIAGAAVCVAMLAVGKFFVAIPGFGCMLFGAAAMLCQLDQKVVATGEGIYIYSTMFGKKKHFNISDFVSKKRNSDSLTLKFKNGKMHIDNLAVISDDFRESLLDGKED
;
A
#
# COMPACT_ATOMS: atom_id res chain seq x y z
N MET A 1 -21.78 -19.18 18.00
CA MET A 1 -20.82 -18.51 18.90
C MET A 1 -19.34 -18.78 18.53
N ILE A 2 -18.93 -20.00 18.23
CA ILE A 2 -17.53 -20.33 17.94
C ILE A 2 -16.97 -19.56 16.71
N TYR A 3 -17.75 -19.40 15.64
CA TYR A 3 -17.34 -18.64 14.44
C TYR A 3 -17.13 -17.15 14.72
N ALA A 4 -17.95 -16.54 15.56
CA ALA A 4 -17.80 -15.15 15.97
C ALA A 4 -16.52 -14.95 16.80
N PHE A 5 -16.23 -15.89 17.69
CA PHE A 5 -15.01 -15.88 18.50
C PHE A 5 -13.75 -16.01 17.62
N VAL A 6 -13.74 -16.99 16.70
CA VAL A 6 -12.62 -17.17 15.76
C VAL A 6 -12.43 -15.94 14.90
N ALA A 7 -13.52 -15.38 14.34
CA ALA A 7 -13.45 -14.15 13.53
C ALA A 7 -12.87 -12.97 14.32
N ALA A 8 -13.28 -12.80 15.58
CA ALA A 8 -12.76 -11.74 16.45
C ALA A 8 -11.25 -11.89 16.71
N VAL A 9 -10.80 -13.10 17.04
CA VAL A 9 -9.38 -13.38 17.32
C VAL A 9 -8.53 -13.15 16.08
N VAL A 10 -8.94 -13.66 14.91
CA VAL A 10 -8.21 -13.49 13.65
C VAL A 10 -8.17 -12.02 13.26
N SER A 11 -9.29 -11.30 13.37
CA SER A 11 -9.35 -9.86 13.06
C SER A 11 -8.44 -9.04 13.97
N ALA A 12 -8.42 -9.34 15.27
CA ALA A 12 -7.54 -8.66 16.22
C ALA A 12 -6.05 -8.93 15.92
N ALA A 13 -5.70 -10.18 15.62
CA ALA A 13 -4.32 -10.55 15.28
C ALA A 13 -3.82 -9.84 14.01
N LEU A 14 -4.65 -9.76 12.97
CA LEU A 14 -4.32 -9.02 11.74
C LEU A 14 -4.18 -7.51 12.01
N LEU A 15 -5.06 -6.93 12.81
CA LEU A 15 -4.98 -5.51 13.16
C LEU A 15 -3.69 -5.20 13.91
N ILE A 16 -3.32 -6.03 14.89
CA ILE A 16 -2.06 -5.91 15.64
C ILE A 16 -0.86 -5.99 14.67
N TYR A 17 -0.88 -6.93 13.73
CA TYR A 17 0.15 -7.05 12.72
C TYR A 17 0.33 -5.76 11.91
N PHE A 18 -0.77 -5.14 11.45
CA PHE A 18 -0.73 -3.88 10.70
C PHE A 18 -0.23 -2.70 11.56
N ILE A 19 -0.68 -2.61 12.82
CA ILE A 19 -0.22 -1.58 13.76
C ILE A 19 1.29 -1.70 14.01
N VAL A 20 1.78 -2.91 14.26
CA VAL A 20 3.23 -3.14 14.46
C VAL A 20 4.03 -2.74 13.22
N ARG A 21 3.51 -3.03 12.01
CA ARG A 21 4.17 -2.64 10.77
C ARG A 21 4.25 -1.12 10.59
N ILE A 22 3.15 -0.39 10.82
CA ILE A 22 3.16 1.08 10.66
C ILE A 22 4.02 1.78 11.70
N VAL A 23 4.06 1.25 12.94
CA VAL A 23 4.92 1.79 14.00
C VAL A 23 6.40 1.59 13.69
N ARG A 24 6.76 0.48 13.03
CA ARG A 24 8.14 0.19 12.60
C ARG A 24 8.53 0.89 11.30
N ASP A 25 7.59 1.52 10.62
CA ASP A 25 7.86 2.25 9.39
C ASP A 25 8.69 3.51 9.70
N PRO A 26 9.85 3.72 9.03
CA PRO A 26 10.75 4.84 9.33
C PRO A 26 10.19 6.22 8.99
N GLY A 27 9.02 6.26 8.35
CA GLY A 27 8.35 7.51 7.99
C GLY A 27 8.63 7.99 6.58
N ASP A 28 7.77 8.90 6.13
CA ASP A 28 7.66 9.32 4.74
C ASP A 28 8.92 10.04 4.21
N ALA A 29 9.68 10.70 5.09
CA ALA A 29 10.90 11.44 4.74
C ALA A 29 12.05 10.57 4.16
N LYS A 30 11.98 9.25 4.32
CA LYS A 30 12.98 8.30 3.78
C LYS A 30 12.61 7.73 2.41
N TYR A 31 11.42 8.06 1.90
CA TYR A 31 10.94 7.49 0.64
C TYR A 31 10.97 8.50 -0.48
N ALA A 32 11.52 8.10 -1.62
CA ALA A 32 11.45 8.88 -2.86
C ALA A 32 10.01 8.94 -3.42
N VAL A 33 9.27 7.83 -3.24
CA VAL A 33 7.84 7.76 -3.56
C VAL A 33 7.15 6.90 -2.50
N HIS A 34 6.00 7.37 -1.99
CA HIS A 34 5.21 6.62 -1.02
C HIS A 34 3.72 6.94 -1.13
N ILE A 35 2.88 6.03 -0.67
CA ILE A 35 1.44 6.26 -0.54
C ILE A 35 1.19 7.02 0.78
N PRO A 36 0.34 8.07 0.79
CA PRO A 36 0.09 8.88 1.97
C PRO A 36 -0.43 8.06 3.17
N ARG A 37 0.01 8.40 4.37
CA ARG A 37 -0.38 7.68 5.60
C ARG A 37 -1.87 7.74 5.92
N TRP A 38 -2.59 8.75 5.43
CA TRP A 38 -4.04 8.81 5.64
C TRP A 38 -4.77 7.59 5.07
N LEU A 39 -4.25 6.98 3.98
CA LEU A 39 -4.82 5.76 3.39
C LEU A 39 -4.75 4.57 4.35
N PHE A 40 -3.67 4.48 5.16
CA PHE A 40 -3.58 3.48 6.22
C PHE A 40 -4.68 3.66 7.27
N PHE A 41 -4.87 4.87 7.78
CA PHE A 41 -5.89 5.15 8.80
C PHE A 41 -7.31 4.99 8.26
N PHE A 42 -7.55 5.38 7.01
CA PHE A 42 -8.80 5.11 6.32
C PHE A 42 -9.06 3.61 6.20
N GLY A 43 -8.07 2.84 5.70
CA GLY A 43 -8.15 1.38 5.61
C GLY A 43 -8.41 0.72 6.96
N MET A 44 -7.73 1.19 8.02
CA MET A 44 -7.93 0.71 9.39
C MET A 44 -9.36 0.96 9.89
N SER A 45 -9.92 2.14 9.64
CA SER A 45 -11.29 2.48 10.04
C SER A 45 -12.31 1.59 9.33
N VAL A 46 -12.16 1.38 8.03
CA VAL A 46 -13.03 0.49 7.24
C VAL A 46 -12.88 -0.97 7.70
N TYR A 47 -11.65 -1.41 8.00
CA TYR A 47 -11.38 -2.75 8.51
C TYR A 47 -12.09 -2.99 9.85
N ILE A 48 -11.95 -2.07 10.82
CA ILE A 48 -12.55 -2.17 12.15
C ILE A 48 -14.08 -2.19 12.05
N ALA A 49 -14.67 -1.30 11.25
CA ALA A 49 -16.11 -1.28 11.02
C ALA A 49 -16.62 -2.60 10.42
N GLY A 50 -15.93 -3.11 9.40
CA GLY A 50 -16.23 -4.39 8.78
C GLY A 50 -16.12 -5.56 9.76
N ALA A 51 -15.08 -5.59 10.59
CA ALA A 51 -14.87 -6.61 11.62
C ALA A 51 -15.99 -6.60 12.68
N ALA A 52 -16.38 -5.41 13.14
CA ALA A 52 -17.47 -5.26 14.10
C ALA A 52 -18.80 -5.80 13.54
N VAL A 53 -19.15 -5.45 12.30
CA VAL A 53 -20.34 -5.97 11.62
C VAL A 53 -20.26 -7.49 11.45
N CYS A 54 -19.12 -7.99 10.96
CA CYS A 54 -18.90 -9.42 10.74
C CYS A 54 -19.09 -10.23 12.02
N VAL A 55 -18.40 -9.85 13.11
CA VAL A 55 -18.46 -10.51 14.41
C VAL A 55 -19.87 -10.46 14.99
N ALA A 56 -20.53 -9.29 14.97
CA ALA A 56 -21.89 -9.13 15.49
C ALA A 56 -22.90 -10.02 14.73
N MET A 57 -22.81 -10.07 13.40
CA MET A 57 -23.74 -10.86 12.58
C MET A 57 -23.49 -12.36 12.72
N LEU A 58 -22.23 -12.79 12.87
CA LEU A 58 -21.91 -14.19 13.17
C LEU A 58 -22.38 -14.59 14.56
N ALA A 59 -22.32 -13.70 15.55
CA ALA A 59 -22.80 -13.97 16.91
C ALA A 59 -24.30 -14.24 16.97
N VAL A 60 -25.10 -13.55 16.15
CA VAL A 60 -26.55 -13.75 16.05
C VAL A 60 -26.97 -14.76 14.96
N GLY A 61 -25.99 -15.47 14.37
CA GLY A 61 -26.26 -16.53 13.38
C GLY A 61 -26.69 -16.03 11.99
N LYS A 62 -26.53 -14.75 11.69
CA LYS A 62 -26.90 -14.14 10.39
C LYS A 62 -25.73 -14.14 9.40
N PHE A 63 -25.33 -15.31 8.93
CA PHE A 63 -24.13 -15.49 8.10
C PHE A 63 -24.15 -14.66 6.82
N PHE A 64 -25.26 -14.60 6.09
CA PHE A 64 -25.35 -13.82 4.84
C PHE A 64 -25.14 -12.33 5.06
N VAL A 65 -25.57 -11.80 6.20
CA VAL A 65 -25.38 -10.38 6.54
C VAL A 65 -23.96 -10.08 6.99
N ALA A 66 -23.18 -11.10 7.38
CA ALA A 66 -21.76 -10.96 7.71
C ALA A 66 -20.89 -10.76 6.43
N ILE A 67 -21.34 -11.17 5.24
CA ILE A 67 -20.57 -11.08 3.99
C ILE A 67 -20.14 -9.64 3.65
N PRO A 68 -20.99 -8.61 3.67
CA PRO A 68 -20.56 -7.22 3.47
C PRO A 68 -19.49 -6.77 4.48
N GLY A 69 -19.63 -7.16 5.74
CA GLY A 69 -18.61 -6.87 6.77
C GLY A 69 -17.24 -7.46 6.40
N PHE A 70 -17.22 -8.71 5.94
CA PHE A 70 -16.00 -9.36 5.46
C PHE A 70 -15.41 -8.64 4.22
N GLY A 71 -16.26 -8.20 3.29
CA GLY A 71 -15.84 -7.38 2.14
C GLY A 71 -15.15 -6.07 2.56
N CYS A 72 -15.71 -5.37 3.55
CA CYS A 72 -15.09 -4.18 4.12
C CYS A 72 -13.74 -4.48 4.78
N MET A 73 -13.62 -5.61 5.50
CA MET A 73 -12.34 -6.03 6.08
C MET A 73 -11.27 -6.26 5.00
N LEU A 74 -11.61 -6.96 3.91
CA LEU A 74 -10.68 -7.20 2.81
C LEU A 74 -10.23 -5.89 2.14
N PHE A 75 -11.18 -4.99 1.89
CA PHE A 75 -10.88 -3.68 1.30
C PHE A 75 -9.98 -2.84 2.23
N GLY A 76 -10.31 -2.77 3.52
CA GLY A 76 -9.50 -2.07 4.51
C GLY A 76 -8.08 -2.65 4.62
N ALA A 77 -7.95 -3.99 4.65
CA ALA A 77 -6.65 -4.67 4.65
C ALA A 77 -5.84 -4.36 3.38
N ALA A 78 -6.48 -4.36 2.21
CA ALA A 78 -5.82 -4.02 0.95
C ALA A 78 -5.30 -2.58 0.94
N ALA A 79 -6.08 -1.61 1.45
CA ALA A 79 -5.66 -0.22 1.57
C ALA A 79 -4.44 -0.06 2.51
N MET A 80 -4.44 -0.75 3.66
CA MET A 80 -3.31 -0.76 4.59
C MET A 80 -2.05 -1.39 3.95
N LEU A 81 -2.19 -2.52 3.24
CA LEU A 81 -1.07 -3.16 2.53
C LEU A 81 -0.52 -2.27 1.42
N CYS A 82 -1.38 -1.60 0.67
CA CYS A 82 -0.97 -0.68 -0.38
C CYS A 82 -0.05 0.42 0.19
N GLN A 83 -0.46 1.06 1.28
CA GLN A 83 0.35 2.09 1.94
C GLN A 83 1.67 1.54 2.50
N LEU A 84 1.65 0.36 3.13
CA LEU A 84 2.83 -0.21 3.77
C LEU A 84 3.87 -0.75 2.79
N ASP A 85 3.44 -1.28 1.64
CA ASP A 85 4.31 -2.02 0.72
C ASP A 85 4.71 -1.23 -0.53
N GLN A 86 3.84 -0.34 -1.04
CA GLN A 86 4.16 0.45 -2.24
C GLN A 86 5.05 1.65 -1.91
N LYS A 87 6.35 1.46 -2.07
CA LYS A 87 7.37 2.47 -1.75
C LYS A 87 8.52 2.43 -2.73
N VAL A 88 9.15 3.58 -2.95
CA VAL A 88 10.43 3.69 -3.64
C VAL A 88 11.44 4.29 -2.68
N VAL A 89 12.52 3.59 -2.45
CA VAL A 89 13.66 4.06 -1.64
C VAL A 89 14.80 4.44 -2.56
N ALA A 90 15.30 5.65 -2.43
CA ALA A 90 16.55 6.04 -3.06
C ALA A 90 17.73 5.51 -2.23
N THR A 91 18.60 4.74 -2.86
CA THR A 91 19.81 4.18 -2.22
C THR A 91 21.00 4.89 -2.77
N GLY A 92 21.32 6.11 -2.49
CA GLY A 92 22.51 6.77 -3.05
C GLY A 92 22.91 6.29 -4.48
N GLU A 93 23.78 6.92 -5.19
CA GLU A 93 24.30 6.46 -6.50
C GLU A 93 23.27 6.24 -7.62
N GLY A 94 22.06 6.83 -7.51
CA GLY A 94 21.03 6.72 -8.57
C GLY A 94 20.34 5.36 -8.67
N ILE A 95 20.37 4.56 -7.62
CA ILE A 95 19.65 3.27 -7.53
C ILE A 95 18.37 3.46 -6.75
N TYR A 96 17.26 3.02 -7.32
CA TYR A 96 15.93 3.03 -6.70
C TYR A 96 15.45 1.60 -6.42
N ILE A 97 15.04 1.37 -5.17
CA ILE A 97 14.42 0.10 -4.77
C ILE A 97 12.91 0.31 -4.75
N TYR A 98 12.22 -0.29 -5.73
CA TYR A 98 10.78 -0.28 -5.83
C TYR A 98 10.18 -1.50 -5.14
N SER A 99 9.33 -1.27 -4.15
CA SER A 99 8.55 -2.32 -3.48
C SER A 99 7.12 -2.33 -4.02
N THR A 100 6.62 -3.52 -4.34
CA THR A 100 5.22 -3.73 -4.77
C THR A 100 4.35 -4.13 -3.58
N MET A 101 3.02 -4.10 -3.75
CA MET A 101 2.00 -4.44 -2.74
C MET A 101 2.21 -5.80 -2.04
N PHE A 102 2.97 -6.73 -2.62
CA PHE A 102 3.26 -8.04 -2.02
C PHE A 102 4.73 -8.17 -1.56
N GLY A 103 5.38 -7.04 -1.27
CA GLY A 103 6.75 -7.02 -0.75
C GLY A 103 7.84 -7.44 -1.73
N LYS A 104 7.51 -7.67 -3.00
CA LYS A 104 8.52 -7.93 -4.03
C LYS A 104 9.31 -6.65 -4.30
N LYS A 105 10.63 -6.74 -4.18
CA LYS A 105 11.55 -5.63 -4.42
C LYS A 105 12.17 -5.76 -5.80
N LYS A 106 12.21 -4.64 -6.53
CA LYS A 106 12.93 -4.52 -7.80
C LYS A 106 13.92 -3.35 -7.70
N HIS A 107 15.10 -3.53 -8.26
CA HIS A 107 16.13 -2.51 -8.30
C HIS A 107 16.15 -1.86 -9.68
N PHE A 108 16.13 -0.54 -9.72
CA PHE A 108 16.19 0.24 -10.94
C PHE A 108 17.34 1.24 -10.85
N ASN A 109 18.15 1.31 -11.88
CA ASN A 109 19.20 2.31 -11.99
C ASN A 109 18.71 3.47 -12.87
N ILE A 110 18.97 4.71 -12.48
CA ILE A 110 18.60 5.90 -13.24
C ILE A 110 19.21 5.90 -14.65
N SER A 111 20.43 5.35 -14.81
CA SER A 111 21.09 5.21 -16.11
C SER A 111 20.35 4.28 -17.10
N ASP A 112 19.48 3.40 -16.57
CA ASP A 112 18.67 2.47 -17.36
C ASP A 112 17.28 3.03 -17.69
N PHE A 113 17.00 4.27 -17.31
CA PHE A 113 15.73 4.92 -17.62
C PHE A 113 15.56 5.09 -19.14
N VAL A 114 14.40 4.68 -19.66
CA VAL A 114 14.10 4.69 -21.09
C VAL A 114 13.03 5.72 -21.42
N SER A 115 11.92 5.71 -20.71
CA SER A 115 10.79 6.60 -20.99
C SER A 115 9.80 6.70 -19.84
N LYS A 116 9.04 7.79 -19.81
CA LYS A 116 7.90 7.99 -18.91
C LYS A 116 6.59 7.94 -19.70
N LYS A 117 5.56 7.34 -19.13
CA LYS A 117 4.20 7.35 -19.68
C LYS A 117 3.21 7.67 -18.56
N ARG A 118 2.49 8.77 -18.71
CA ARG A 118 1.42 9.12 -17.80
C ARG A 118 0.11 8.52 -18.31
N ASN A 119 -0.55 7.73 -17.48
CA ASN A 119 -1.91 7.24 -17.69
C ASN A 119 -2.88 8.08 -16.86
N SER A 120 -4.20 7.83 -16.97
CA SER A 120 -5.22 8.54 -16.19
C SER A 120 -5.08 8.35 -14.68
N ASP A 121 -4.63 7.19 -14.25
CA ASP A 121 -4.60 6.73 -12.84
C ASP A 121 -3.19 6.43 -12.32
N SER A 122 -2.16 6.49 -13.15
CA SER A 122 -0.81 6.12 -12.78
C SER A 122 0.27 6.72 -13.68
N LEU A 123 1.47 6.81 -13.14
CA LEU A 123 2.69 7.11 -13.87
C LEU A 123 3.51 5.83 -14.03
N THR A 124 3.81 5.47 -15.27
CA THR A 124 4.65 4.31 -15.59
C THR A 124 6.02 4.79 -16.05
N LEU A 125 7.06 4.43 -15.32
CA LEU A 125 8.45 4.62 -15.69
C LEU A 125 8.99 3.33 -16.27
N LYS A 126 9.54 3.39 -17.49
CA LYS A 126 10.14 2.25 -18.18
C LYS A 126 11.65 2.30 -18.06
N PHE A 127 12.23 1.22 -17.59
CA PHE A 127 13.67 0.99 -17.51
C PHE A 127 14.05 -0.19 -18.40
N LYS A 128 15.33 -0.35 -18.73
CA LYS A 128 15.82 -1.49 -19.53
C LYS A 128 15.47 -2.84 -18.88
N ASN A 129 15.51 -2.92 -17.55
CA ASN A 129 15.26 -4.13 -16.75
C ASN A 129 13.81 -4.28 -16.27
N GLY A 130 12.88 -3.38 -16.66
CA GLY A 130 11.48 -3.51 -16.26
C GLY A 130 10.69 -2.21 -16.25
N LYS A 131 9.57 -2.26 -15.52
CA LYS A 131 8.67 -1.10 -15.36
C LYS A 131 8.39 -0.85 -13.88
N MET A 132 8.34 0.43 -13.51
CA MET A 132 7.91 0.93 -12.22
C MET A 132 6.56 1.62 -12.41
N HIS A 133 5.54 1.21 -11.67
CA HIS A 133 4.21 1.82 -11.68
C HIS A 133 4.02 2.63 -10.41
N ILE A 134 3.76 3.91 -10.55
CA ILE A 134 3.52 4.86 -9.46
C ILE A 134 2.06 5.28 -9.56
N ASP A 135 1.30 5.05 -8.51
CA ASP A 135 -0.11 5.43 -8.42
C ASP A 135 -0.25 6.96 -8.33
N ASN A 136 -1.34 7.52 -8.85
CA ASN A 136 -1.63 8.95 -8.74
C ASN A 136 -1.84 9.44 -7.30
N LEU A 137 -2.15 8.52 -6.37
CA LEU A 137 -2.24 8.84 -4.94
C LEU A 137 -0.87 8.94 -4.28
N ALA A 138 0.21 8.50 -4.94
CA ALA A 138 1.54 8.52 -4.37
C ALA A 138 2.09 9.94 -4.29
N VAL A 139 2.75 10.23 -3.17
CA VAL A 139 3.55 11.43 -2.98
C VAL A 139 4.95 11.16 -3.54
N ILE A 140 5.43 12.05 -4.39
CA ILE A 140 6.72 11.96 -5.06
C ILE A 140 7.62 13.05 -4.48
N SER A 141 8.83 12.69 -4.02
CA SER A 141 9.81 13.67 -3.54
C SER A 141 10.33 14.54 -4.69
N ASP A 142 10.72 15.78 -4.38
CA ASP A 142 11.23 16.72 -5.37
C ASP A 142 12.50 16.20 -6.04
N ASP A 143 13.42 15.61 -5.28
CA ASP A 143 14.65 15.01 -5.82
C ASP A 143 14.37 13.90 -6.84
N PHE A 144 13.36 13.06 -6.59
CA PHE A 144 12.96 12.01 -7.52
C PHE A 144 12.30 12.61 -8.77
N ARG A 145 11.51 13.65 -8.58
CA ARG A 145 10.87 14.38 -9.68
C ARG A 145 11.90 14.99 -10.61
N GLU A 146 12.85 15.76 -10.09
CA GLU A 146 13.92 16.39 -10.86
C GLU A 146 14.78 15.36 -11.57
N SER A 147 15.14 14.25 -10.91
CA SER A 147 16.03 13.25 -11.47
C SER A 147 15.42 12.44 -12.63
N LEU A 148 14.12 12.16 -12.60
CA LEU A 148 13.47 11.25 -13.55
C LEU A 148 12.30 11.86 -14.31
N LEU A 149 11.66 12.91 -13.78
CA LEU A 149 10.48 13.49 -14.41
C LEU A 149 10.77 14.77 -15.16
N ASP A 150 11.65 15.62 -14.64
CA ASP A 150 11.99 16.91 -15.23
C ASP A 150 13.30 16.85 -16.02
N GLY A 151 14.14 15.83 -15.83
CA GLY A 151 15.47 15.70 -16.39
C GLY A 151 15.58 15.26 -17.85
N LYS A 152 14.50 14.88 -18.54
CA LYS A 152 14.50 14.54 -19.99
C LYS A 152 13.11 14.77 -20.59
N GLU A 153 12.85 15.97 -21.04
CA GLU A 153 11.98 16.25 -22.17
C GLU A 153 12.90 16.41 -23.40
N ASP A 154 13.11 15.32 -24.11
CA ASP A 154 13.59 15.28 -25.47
C ASP A 154 12.48 14.79 -26.39
#